data_e513a589383d928ff84ec9b7dee57db4
#
_entry.id   e513a589383d928ff84ec9b7dee57db4
#
_cell.length_a   1.000
_cell.length_b   1.000
_cell.length_c   1.000
_cell.angle_alpha   90.00
_cell.angle_beta   90.00
_cell.angle_gamma   90.00
#
_symmetry.space_group_name_H-M   'P 1'
#
loop_
_entity.id
_entity.type
_entity.pdbx_description
1 polymer ?
#
loop_
_entity_poly.entity_id
_entity_poly.type
_entity_poly.pdbx_seq_one_letter_code
_entity_poly.pdbx_strand_id
1 'polypeptide(L)'
;MAAPRIGYLLPTRERVMTGAHATGPLLALAERAERLGFDSIWIGDSVTARPRHDPMTLMAAVAARTTRAEIGTAVLLPALRNPVLLAHQWATLDRISEGRVILGIGSASDVPNIRDEFAACGVPWEARLGRMMEAMRLCRALWSGEKVTWEGRWQVKDAVLGPTPHRPGGPPIWVAGASVKAIARVGQHFDGWFPNGADPALYARTLAAMRDAARAAGRDSAAITGAAYLTLAIDEDAARADARMDAFLESYYGQRPDVMRKRQVCFAGPAAAARDWLAAYAAAGAQHICLRFAGEHERQMDIVAGFRGEL
;
A
#
# COMPACT_ATOMS: atom_id res chain seq x y z
N MET A 1 21.03 -10.18 -6.84
CA MET A 1 19.88 -10.00 -5.90
C MET A 1 18.73 -10.79 -6.48
N ALA A 2 17.77 -11.24 -5.65
CA ALA A 2 16.54 -11.85 -6.19
C ALA A 2 15.74 -10.79 -6.97
N ALA A 3 15.01 -11.20 -8.02
CA ALA A 3 14.11 -10.33 -8.76
C ALA A 3 13.05 -9.70 -7.80
N PRO A 4 12.64 -8.45 -8.00
CA PRO A 4 11.62 -7.83 -7.17
C PRO A 4 10.26 -8.49 -7.42
N ARG A 5 9.45 -8.58 -6.38
CA ARG A 5 8.04 -8.98 -6.50
C ARG A 5 7.25 -7.84 -7.12
N ILE A 6 6.37 -8.14 -8.06
CA ILE A 6 5.58 -7.15 -8.78
C ILE A 6 4.11 -7.25 -8.36
N GLY A 7 3.57 -6.17 -7.86
CA GLY A 7 2.17 -6.05 -7.45
C GLY A 7 1.38 -5.09 -8.33
N TYR A 8 0.06 -5.25 -8.32
CA TYR A 8 -0.89 -4.44 -9.07
C TYR A 8 -1.88 -3.73 -8.12
N LEU A 9 -2.03 -2.41 -8.27
CA LEU A 9 -3.04 -1.62 -7.56
C LEU A 9 -4.36 -1.62 -8.33
N LEU A 10 -5.44 -2.10 -7.70
CA LEU A 10 -6.79 -2.06 -8.26
C LEU A 10 -7.29 -0.61 -8.44
N PRO A 11 -7.94 -0.27 -9.57
CA PRO A 11 -8.42 1.07 -9.87
C PRO A 11 -9.73 1.44 -9.13
N THR A 12 -9.73 1.26 -7.81
CA THR A 12 -10.93 1.43 -6.98
C THR A 12 -11.44 2.86 -6.98
N ARG A 13 -10.53 3.86 -7.05
CA ARG A 13 -10.90 5.27 -7.13
C ARG A 13 -11.40 5.65 -8.52
N GLU A 14 -10.70 5.26 -9.56
CA GLU A 14 -11.02 5.56 -10.96
C GLU A 14 -12.43 5.07 -11.31
N ARG A 15 -12.80 3.89 -10.81
CA ARG A 15 -14.15 3.33 -10.99
C ARG A 15 -15.21 4.19 -10.32
N VAL A 16 -14.97 4.66 -9.10
CA VAL A 16 -15.92 5.55 -8.39
C VAL A 16 -16.03 6.91 -9.10
N MET A 17 -14.90 7.47 -9.56
CA MET A 17 -14.89 8.74 -10.29
C MET A 17 -15.69 8.70 -11.61
N THR A 18 -15.76 7.55 -12.24
CA THR A 18 -16.55 7.33 -13.48
C THR A 18 -17.98 6.84 -13.21
N GLY A 19 -18.43 6.78 -11.95
CA GLY A 19 -19.74 6.27 -11.58
C GLY A 19 -19.88 4.75 -11.72
N ALA A 20 -18.80 4.02 -12.00
CA ALA A 20 -18.80 2.59 -12.21
C ALA A 20 -18.57 1.84 -10.89
N HIS A 21 -19.58 1.76 -10.02
CA HIS A 21 -19.47 1.25 -8.66
C HIS A 21 -19.47 -0.28 -8.54
N ALA A 22 -19.76 -1.01 -9.63
CA ALA A 22 -19.77 -2.47 -9.61
C ALA A 22 -18.38 -3.06 -9.26
N THR A 23 -18.36 -4.02 -8.35
CA THR A 23 -17.13 -4.67 -7.86
C THR A 23 -16.67 -5.82 -8.78
N GLY A 24 -17.56 -6.45 -9.55
CA GLY A 24 -17.22 -7.55 -10.44
C GLY A 24 -16.00 -7.29 -11.34
N PRO A 25 -15.92 -6.17 -12.06
CA PRO A 25 -14.73 -5.84 -12.86
C PRO A 25 -13.44 -5.67 -12.04
N LEU A 26 -13.50 -5.20 -10.80
CA LEU A 26 -12.32 -5.13 -9.92
C LEU A 26 -11.84 -6.54 -9.54
N LEU A 27 -12.75 -7.46 -9.25
CA LEU A 27 -12.42 -8.86 -8.96
C LEU A 27 -11.83 -9.55 -10.18
N ALA A 28 -12.40 -9.31 -11.38
CA ALA A 28 -11.85 -9.83 -12.63
C ALA A 28 -10.42 -9.33 -12.92
N LEU A 29 -10.12 -8.07 -12.63
CA LEU A 29 -8.76 -7.53 -12.73
C LEU A 29 -7.81 -8.17 -11.69
N ALA A 30 -8.27 -8.44 -10.48
CA ALA A 30 -7.49 -9.15 -9.46
C ALA A 30 -7.12 -10.57 -9.90
N GLU A 31 -8.09 -11.33 -10.40
CA GLU A 31 -7.88 -12.67 -10.94
C GLU A 31 -6.95 -12.65 -12.17
N ARG A 32 -7.12 -11.66 -13.06
CA ARG A 32 -6.23 -11.47 -14.22
C ARG A 32 -4.79 -11.21 -13.78
N ALA A 33 -4.57 -10.31 -12.83
CA ALA A 33 -3.25 -10.03 -12.28
C ALA A 33 -2.58 -11.32 -11.75
N GLU A 34 -3.31 -12.12 -10.96
CA GLU A 34 -2.79 -13.40 -10.47
C GLU A 34 -2.48 -14.38 -11.61
N ARG A 35 -3.35 -14.51 -12.61
CA ARG A 35 -3.08 -15.38 -13.79
C ARG A 35 -1.85 -14.93 -14.59
N LEU A 36 -1.64 -13.64 -14.73
CA LEU A 36 -0.48 -13.07 -15.39
C LEU A 36 0.80 -13.14 -14.53
N GLY A 37 0.68 -13.66 -13.32
CA GLY A 37 1.80 -13.91 -12.44
C GLY A 37 2.20 -12.72 -11.57
N PHE A 38 1.39 -11.68 -11.43
CA PHE A 38 1.65 -10.64 -10.43
C PHE A 38 1.70 -11.28 -9.03
N ASP A 39 2.64 -10.81 -8.22
CA ASP A 39 2.92 -11.38 -6.90
C ASP A 39 1.98 -10.85 -5.83
N SER A 40 1.34 -9.69 -6.06
CA SER A 40 0.43 -9.08 -5.10
C SER A 40 -0.60 -8.17 -5.74
N ILE A 41 -1.72 -7.99 -5.01
CA ILE A 41 -2.85 -7.14 -5.39
C ILE A 41 -3.07 -6.12 -4.28
N TRP A 42 -3.17 -4.85 -4.64
CA TRP A 42 -3.21 -3.74 -3.70
C TRP A 42 -4.50 -2.94 -3.81
N ILE A 43 -4.99 -2.44 -2.67
CA ILE A 43 -6.24 -1.68 -2.57
C ILE A 43 -6.00 -0.41 -1.76
N GLY A 44 -6.38 0.74 -2.31
CA GLY A 44 -6.26 2.02 -1.61
C GLY A 44 -7.38 2.24 -0.59
N ASP A 45 -7.17 3.16 0.36
CA ASP A 45 -8.14 3.59 1.35
C ASP A 45 -8.39 5.10 1.30
N SER A 46 -9.63 5.51 1.32
CA SER A 46 -10.15 6.85 1.64
C SER A 46 -11.67 6.78 1.62
N VAL A 47 -12.33 7.40 2.57
CA VAL A 47 -13.79 7.36 2.72
C VAL A 47 -14.46 8.45 1.89
N THR A 48 -14.09 9.71 2.13
CA THR A 48 -14.74 10.88 1.52
C THR A 48 -13.80 11.78 0.72
N ALA A 49 -12.52 11.89 1.11
CA ALA A 49 -11.56 12.79 0.46
C ALA A 49 -11.21 12.35 -0.97
N ARG A 50 -11.10 11.03 -1.16
CA ARG A 50 -10.84 10.38 -2.44
C ARG A 50 -11.66 9.09 -2.51
N PRO A 51 -12.98 9.17 -2.65
CA PRO A 51 -13.90 8.06 -2.47
C PRO A 51 -13.52 6.84 -3.29
N ARG A 52 -13.60 5.68 -2.67
CA ARG A 52 -13.32 4.36 -3.26
C ARG A 52 -14.01 3.26 -2.48
N HIS A 53 -13.97 2.05 -2.98
CA HIS A 53 -14.46 0.89 -2.25
C HIS A 53 -13.71 0.70 -0.93
N ASP A 54 -14.41 0.27 0.12
CA ASP A 54 -13.77 -0.06 1.40
C ASP A 54 -12.71 -1.16 1.19
N PRO A 55 -11.47 -0.93 1.64
CA PRO A 55 -10.39 -1.86 1.35
C PRO A 55 -10.55 -3.20 2.04
N MET A 56 -11.03 -3.25 3.30
CA MET A 56 -11.13 -4.50 4.06
C MET A 56 -12.18 -5.43 3.45
N THR A 57 -13.33 -4.86 3.08
CA THR A 57 -14.43 -5.60 2.46
C THR A 57 -14.02 -6.12 1.07
N LEU A 58 -13.36 -5.28 0.26
CA LEU A 58 -12.93 -5.69 -1.07
C LEU A 58 -11.79 -6.72 -1.01
N MET A 59 -10.86 -6.58 -0.06
CA MET A 59 -9.77 -7.55 0.14
C MET A 59 -10.31 -8.94 0.48
N ALA A 60 -11.37 -9.06 1.29
CA ALA A 60 -11.98 -10.34 1.59
C ALA A 60 -12.52 -11.02 0.33
N ALA A 61 -13.17 -10.25 -0.56
CA ALA A 61 -13.65 -10.76 -1.84
C ALA A 61 -12.49 -11.17 -2.78
N VAL A 62 -11.41 -10.38 -2.84
CA VAL A 62 -10.20 -10.72 -3.60
C VAL A 62 -9.54 -11.98 -3.04
N ALA A 63 -9.44 -12.11 -1.71
CA ALA A 63 -8.86 -13.29 -1.06
C ALA A 63 -9.60 -14.58 -1.41
N ALA A 64 -10.94 -14.51 -1.50
CA ALA A 64 -11.79 -15.65 -1.87
C ALA A 64 -11.71 -16.01 -3.38
N ARG A 65 -11.18 -15.11 -4.22
CA ARG A 65 -11.08 -15.28 -5.68
C ARG A 65 -9.65 -15.54 -6.17
N THR A 66 -8.68 -15.46 -5.27
CA THR A 66 -7.26 -15.69 -5.56
C THR A 66 -6.66 -16.70 -4.60
N THR A 67 -5.60 -17.37 -5.01
CA THR A 67 -5.00 -18.46 -4.21
C THR A 67 -3.52 -18.27 -3.92
N ARG A 68 -2.82 -17.42 -4.68
CA ARG A 68 -1.37 -17.28 -4.60
C ARG A 68 -0.92 -15.85 -4.30
N ALA A 69 -1.53 -14.86 -4.95
CA ALA A 69 -1.10 -13.48 -4.82
C ALA A 69 -1.29 -12.97 -3.38
N GLU A 70 -0.31 -12.24 -2.87
CA GLU A 70 -0.48 -11.47 -1.64
C GLU A 70 -1.51 -10.35 -1.87
N ILE A 71 -2.16 -9.92 -0.80
CA ILE A 71 -3.21 -8.90 -0.88
C ILE A 71 -2.90 -7.82 0.15
N GLY A 72 -2.73 -6.58 -0.31
CA GLY A 72 -2.31 -5.50 0.57
C GLY A 72 -3.13 -4.23 0.47
N THR A 73 -2.99 -3.37 1.47
CA THR A 73 -3.52 -2.00 1.42
C THR A 73 -2.43 -1.00 0.98
N ALA A 74 -2.77 -0.08 0.06
CA ALA A 74 -1.85 0.94 -0.45
C ALA A 74 -2.47 2.36 -0.41
N VAL A 75 -2.60 2.98 0.76
CA VAL A 75 -2.38 2.46 2.11
C VAL A 75 -3.61 2.69 2.96
N LEU A 76 -3.84 1.83 3.95
CA LEU A 76 -4.90 2.00 4.94
C LEU A 76 -4.60 3.21 5.85
N LEU A 77 -5.65 3.88 6.32
CA LEU A 77 -5.58 4.95 7.32
C LEU A 77 -6.08 4.41 8.69
N PRO A 78 -5.23 3.75 9.49
CA PRO A 78 -5.68 3.10 10.73
C PRO A 78 -6.23 4.10 11.75
N ALA A 79 -5.78 5.35 11.68
CA ALA A 79 -6.25 6.40 12.59
C ALA A 79 -7.75 6.67 12.50
N LEU A 80 -8.38 6.36 11.36
CA LEU A 80 -9.82 6.51 11.15
C LEU A 80 -10.65 5.36 11.75
N ARG A 81 -10.01 4.31 12.28
CA ARG A 81 -10.67 3.06 12.68
C ARG A 81 -10.48 2.77 14.17
N ASN A 82 -11.42 2.04 14.76
CA ASN A 82 -11.24 1.46 16.09
C ASN A 82 -10.25 0.28 16.00
N PRO A 83 -9.15 0.25 16.76
CA PRO A 83 -8.12 -0.77 16.64
C PRO A 83 -8.55 -2.17 17.08
N VAL A 84 -9.54 -2.30 17.98
CA VAL A 84 -10.05 -3.61 18.39
C VAL A 84 -10.82 -4.25 17.24
N LEU A 85 -11.71 -3.47 16.60
CA LEU A 85 -12.44 -3.94 15.40
C LEU A 85 -11.46 -4.18 14.25
N LEU A 86 -10.47 -3.32 14.06
CA LEU A 86 -9.46 -3.46 13.02
C LEU A 86 -8.63 -4.73 13.22
N ALA A 87 -8.19 -5.02 14.45
CA ALA A 87 -7.45 -6.24 14.77
C ALA A 87 -8.27 -7.50 14.45
N HIS A 88 -9.56 -7.50 14.80
CA HIS A 88 -10.48 -8.60 14.51
C HIS A 88 -10.70 -8.81 13.01
N GLN A 89 -10.93 -7.72 12.26
CA GLN A 89 -11.09 -7.78 10.80
C GLN A 89 -9.82 -8.33 10.13
N TRP A 90 -8.63 -7.87 10.51
CA TRP A 90 -7.37 -8.35 9.96
C TRP A 90 -7.07 -9.79 10.31
N ALA A 91 -7.34 -10.22 11.54
CA ALA A 91 -7.19 -11.62 11.93
C ALA A 91 -8.09 -12.53 11.09
N THR A 92 -9.34 -12.13 10.87
CA THR A 92 -10.28 -12.87 10.02
C THR A 92 -9.82 -12.89 8.56
N LEU A 93 -9.39 -11.75 8.02
CA LEU A 93 -8.90 -11.64 6.64
C LEU A 93 -7.61 -12.46 6.41
N ASP A 94 -6.70 -12.47 7.40
CA ASP A 94 -5.48 -13.29 7.36
C ASP A 94 -5.81 -14.79 7.33
N ARG A 95 -6.88 -15.22 8.03
CA ARG A 95 -7.41 -16.59 7.94
C ARG A 95 -8.03 -16.90 6.58
N ILE A 96 -8.89 -16.03 6.06
CA ILE A 96 -9.52 -16.20 4.74
C ILE A 96 -8.45 -16.33 3.64
N SER A 97 -7.40 -15.55 3.73
CA SER A 97 -6.32 -15.53 2.74
C SER A 97 -5.22 -16.57 3.00
N GLU A 98 -5.30 -17.34 4.08
CA GLU A 98 -4.24 -18.28 4.48
C GLU A 98 -2.85 -17.60 4.63
N GLY A 99 -2.85 -16.42 5.27
CA GLY A 99 -1.61 -15.68 5.55
C GLY A 99 -1.06 -14.87 4.37
N ARG A 100 -1.85 -14.54 3.34
CA ARG A 100 -1.40 -13.74 2.18
C ARG A 100 -1.56 -12.22 2.35
N VAL A 101 -2.06 -11.73 3.47
CA VAL A 101 -2.30 -10.28 3.61
C VAL A 101 -1.08 -9.50 4.06
N ILE A 102 -0.98 -8.25 3.59
CA ILE A 102 0.02 -7.25 3.98
C ILE A 102 -0.72 -5.97 4.39
N LEU A 103 -0.42 -5.47 5.59
CA LEU A 103 -1.01 -4.23 6.09
C LEU A 103 -0.14 -3.03 5.72
N GLY A 104 -0.37 -2.46 4.54
CA GLY A 104 0.24 -1.18 4.16
C GLY A 104 -0.52 -0.02 4.80
N ILE A 105 0.14 0.80 5.63
CA ILE A 105 -0.48 1.87 6.39
C ILE A 105 0.15 3.24 6.15
N GLY A 106 -0.62 4.29 6.44
CA GLY A 106 -0.15 5.67 6.37
C GLY A 106 -0.87 6.59 7.36
N SER A 107 -0.25 7.74 7.62
CA SER A 107 -0.82 8.78 8.49
C SER A 107 -1.55 9.90 7.73
N ALA A 108 -1.81 9.70 6.45
CA ALA A 108 -2.39 10.66 5.51
C ALA A 108 -1.49 11.87 5.17
N SER A 109 -1.76 12.49 4.03
CA SER A 109 -1.12 13.74 3.59
C SER A 109 -1.91 14.94 4.10
N ASP A 110 -1.21 16.03 4.43
CA ASP A 110 -1.81 17.26 4.92
C ASP A 110 -2.37 18.07 3.74
N VAL A 111 -3.63 17.81 3.41
CA VAL A 111 -4.41 18.56 2.42
C VAL A 111 -5.84 18.75 2.93
N PRO A 112 -6.54 19.85 2.56
CA PRO A 112 -7.82 20.24 3.16
C PRO A 112 -8.88 19.13 3.16
N ASN A 113 -9.17 18.54 2.03
CA ASN A 113 -10.20 17.50 1.91
C ASN A 113 -9.89 16.23 2.74
N ILE A 114 -8.62 15.93 3.02
CA ILE A 114 -8.26 14.82 3.92
C ILE A 114 -8.47 15.23 5.38
N ARG A 115 -8.22 16.50 5.75
CA ARG A 115 -8.58 16.99 7.09
C ARG A 115 -10.10 16.91 7.31
N ASP A 116 -10.90 17.25 6.30
CA ASP A 116 -12.36 17.14 6.35
C ASP A 116 -12.81 15.67 6.50
N GLU A 117 -12.14 14.73 5.82
CA GLU A 117 -12.37 13.29 5.99
C GLU A 117 -12.11 12.83 7.44
N PHE A 118 -11.01 13.29 8.04
CA PHE A 118 -10.70 12.99 9.44
C PHE A 118 -11.76 13.56 10.38
N ALA A 119 -12.19 14.80 10.15
CA ALA A 119 -13.26 15.45 10.93
C ALA A 119 -14.59 14.68 10.77
N ALA A 120 -14.97 14.29 9.56
CA ALA A 120 -16.17 13.50 9.29
C ALA A 120 -16.15 12.14 9.99
N CYS A 121 -14.96 11.55 10.17
CA CYS A 121 -14.77 10.30 10.92
C CYS A 121 -14.60 10.54 12.45
N GLY A 122 -14.78 11.74 12.94
CA GLY A 122 -14.65 12.08 14.36
C GLY A 122 -13.22 11.99 14.91
N VAL A 123 -12.20 12.15 14.04
CA VAL A 123 -10.80 12.04 14.41
C VAL A 123 -10.10 13.40 14.30
N PRO A 124 -9.61 13.99 15.41
CA PRO A 124 -8.79 15.19 15.36
C PRO A 124 -7.55 14.98 14.50
N TRP A 125 -7.28 15.91 13.59
CA TRP A 125 -6.17 15.82 12.63
C TRP A 125 -4.82 15.63 13.32
N GLU A 126 -4.57 16.36 14.39
CA GLU A 126 -3.32 16.35 15.16
C GLU A 126 -3.07 15.00 15.85
N ALA A 127 -4.14 14.27 16.15
CA ALA A 127 -4.06 12.97 16.81
C ALA A 127 -3.69 11.82 15.86
N ARG A 128 -3.78 12.01 14.54
CA ARG A 128 -3.70 10.94 13.53
C ARG A 128 -2.48 10.02 13.65
N LEU A 129 -1.30 10.61 13.85
CA LEU A 129 -0.06 9.84 13.95
C LEU A 129 -0.01 9.03 15.25
N GLY A 130 -0.33 9.67 16.38
CA GLY A 130 -0.37 8.98 17.68
C GLY A 130 -1.42 7.87 17.70
N ARG A 131 -2.60 8.11 17.11
CA ARG A 131 -3.65 7.09 16.94
C ARG A 131 -3.17 5.92 16.08
N MET A 132 -2.54 6.18 14.93
CA MET A 132 -1.98 5.12 14.07
C MET A 132 -0.95 4.26 14.83
N MET A 133 0.01 4.89 15.50
CA MET A 133 1.06 4.19 16.22
C MET A 133 0.53 3.33 17.37
N GLU A 134 -0.42 3.87 18.13
CA GLU A 134 -1.04 3.14 19.24
C GLU A 134 -1.96 2.03 18.73
N ALA A 135 -2.75 2.29 17.68
CA ALA A 135 -3.60 1.29 17.05
C ALA A 135 -2.80 0.07 16.59
N MET A 136 -1.65 0.26 15.96
CA MET A 136 -0.82 -0.87 15.50
C MET A 136 -0.22 -1.66 16.67
N ARG A 137 0.17 -0.99 17.74
CA ARG A 137 0.65 -1.70 18.96
C ARG A 137 -0.46 -2.52 19.59
N LEU A 138 -1.67 -1.94 19.72
CA LEU A 138 -2.82 -2.65 20.28
C LEU A 138 -3.26 -3.83 19.38
N CYS A 139 -3.27 -3.66 18.05
CA CYS A 139 -3.54 -4.76 17.13
C CYS A 139 -2.54 -5.91 17.33
N ARG A 140 -1.25 -5.62 17.39
CA ARG A 140 -0.22 -6.66 17.64
C ARG A 140 -0.39 -7.36 18.99
N ALA A 141 -0.74 -6.61 20.05
CA ALA A 141 -1.04 -7.20 21.34
C ALA A 141 -2.24 -8.16 21.25
N LEU A 142 -3.32 -7.74 20.62
CA LEU A 142 -4.53 -8.57 20.46
C LEU A 142 -4.30 -9.79 19.57
N TRP A 143 -3.42 -9.72 18.57
CA TRP A 143 -3.10 -10.85 17.68
C TRP A 143 -2.31 -11.98 18.37
N SER A 144 -1.78 -11.75 19.56
CA SER A 144 -1.15 -12.83 20.34
C SER A 144 -2.11 -13.94 20.72
N GLY A 145 -3.41 -13.62 20.82
CA GLY A 145 -4.43 -14.53 21.37
C GLY A 145 -4.43 -14.64 22.89
N GLU A 146 -3.52 -13.94 23.54
CA GLU A 146 -3.43 -13.86 24.99
C GLU A 146 -4.41 -12.81 25.55
N LYS A 147 -4.60 -12.84 26.86
CA LYS A 147 -5.40 -11.86 27.57
C LYS A 147 -4.68 -10.50 27.56
N VAL A 148 -5.34 -9.47 27.01
CA VAL A 148 -4.81 -8.12 26.86
C VAL A 148 -5.56 -7.16 27.76
N THR A 149 -4.83 -6.42 28.59
CA THR A 149 -5.28 -5.19 29.24
C THR A 149 -4.48 -4.03 28.67
N TRP A 150 -5.17 -2.97 28.23
CA TRP A 150 -4.57 -1.82 27.57
C TRP A 150 -5.15 -0.52 28.11
N GLU A 151 -4.28 0.39 28.53
CA GLU A 151 -4.63 1.72 29.00
C GLU A 151 -3.98 2.77 28.07
N GLY A 152 -4.78 3.52 27.37
CA GLY A 152 -4.34 4.53 26.42
C GLY A 152 -5.54 5.28 25.85
N ARG A 153 -5.48 5.66 24.57
CA ARG A 153 -6.64 6.24 23.86
C ARG A 153 -7.83 5.28 23.80
N TRP A 154 -7.55 4.01 23.85
CA TRP A 154 -8.54 2.94 23.94
C TRP A 154 -8.33 2.19 25.26
N GLN A 155 -9.44 1.82 25.86
CA GLN A 155 -9.45 1.03 27.09
C GLN A 155 -9.84 -0.40 26.76
N VAL A 156 -8.99 -1.34 27.08
CA VAL A 156 -9.27 -2.78 26.92
C VAL A 156 -8.96 -3.45 28.24
N LYS A 157 -9.89 -4.26 28.73
CA LYS A 157 -9.73 -4.96 30.01
C LYS A 157 -9.89 -6.45 29.80
N ASP A 158 -8.86 -7.21 30.09
CA ASP A 158 -8.83 -8.69 30.08
C ASP A 158 -9.44 -9.32 28.82
N ALA A 159 -9.26 -8.65 27.65
CA ALA A 159 -9.85 -9.12 26.40
C ALA A 159 -8.96 -10.16 25.73
N VAL A 160 -9.60 -11.16 25.14
CA VAL A 160 -8.96 -12.17 24.27
C VAL A 160 -9.56 -12.04 22.87
N LEU A 161 -8.71 -11.89 21.87
CA LEU A 161 -9.15 -11.83 20.47
C LEU A 161 -9.26 -13.25 19.88
N GLY A 162 -10.37 -13.52 19.19
CA GLY A 162 -10.57 -14.72 18.40
C GLY A 162 -11.38 -14.42 17.14
N PRO A 163 -11.00 -15.01 15.97
CA PRO A 163 -9.83 -15.85 15.77
C PRO A 163 -8.52 -15.06 15.88
N THR A 164 -7.41 -15.75 16.16
CA THR A 164 -6.06 -15.19 15.95
C THR A 164 -5.72 -15.19 14.46
N PRO A 165 -4.81 -14.33 13.98
CA PRO A 165 -4.33 -14.37 12.60
C PRO A 165 -3.83 -15.75 12.17
N HIS A 166 -3.77 -16.00 10.87
CA HIS A 166 -3.14 -17.20 10.32
C HIS A 166 -1.63 -17.19 10.59
N ARG A 167 -0.98 -16.04 10.38
CA ARG A 167 0.43 -15.85 10.73
C ARG A 167 0.57 -15.56 12.23
N PRO A 168 1.42 -16.28 12.96
CA PRO A 168 1.74 -15.93 14.34
C PRO A 168 2.23 -14.48 14.46
N GLY A 169 1.64 -13.70 15.37
CA GLY A 169 1.96 -12.28 15.55
C GLY A 169 1.30 -11.32 14.55
N GLY A 170 0.52 -11.85 13.61
CA GLY A 170 -0.25 -11.08 12.63
C GLY A 170 0.45 -10.82 11.30
N PRO A 171 -0.27 -10.17 10.36
CA PRO A 171 0.27 -9.81 9.05
C PRO A 171 1.41 -8.79 9.16
N PRO A 172 2.38 -8.76 8.22
CA PRO A 172 3.42 -7.76 8.18
C PRO A 172 2.82 -6.37 7.95
N ILE A 173 3.38 -5.38 8.66
CA ILE A 173 2.94 -3.99 8.61
C ILE A 173 3.97 -3.15 7.87
N TRP A 174 3.60 -2.60 6.70
CA TRP A 174 4.44 -1.71 5.90
C TRP A 174 3.95 -0.27 6.02
N VAL A 175 4.86 0.69 6.14
CA VAL A 175 4.50 2.08 6.38
C VAL A 175 4.90 2.98 5.22
N ALA A 176 3.94 3.76 4.74
CA ALA A 176 4.19 4.86 3.82
C ALA A 176 4.79 6.07 4.56
N GLY A 177 5.66 6.79 3.88
CA GLY A 177 6.23 8.04 4.35
C GLY A 177 7.70 8.21 3.97
N ALA A 178 8.13 9.46 3.81
CA ALA A 178 9.46 9.82 3.32
C ALA A 178 10.22 10.78 4.25
N SER A 179 9.59 11.28 5.34
CA SER A 179 10.30 12.16 6.28
C SER A 179 11.31 11.36 7.13
N VAL A 180 12.39 12.02 7.56
CA VAL A 180 13.42 11.41 8.43
C VAL A 180 12.79 10.71 9.65
N LYS A 181 11.81 11.37 10.30
CA LYS A 181 11.09 10.79 11.45
C LYS A 181 10.23 9.57 11.06
N ALA A 182 9.67 9.53 9.85
CA ALA A 182 8.90 8.38 9.36
C ALA A 182 9.84 7.20 9.09
N ILE A 183 10.96 7.43 8.44
CA ILE A 183 11.97 6.42 8.13
C ILE A 183 12.53 5.78 9.41
N ALA A 184 12.89 6.58 10.41
CA ALA A 184 13.33 6.07 11.71
C ALA A 184 12.27 5.17 12.36
N ARG A 185 10.98 5.58 12.35
CA ARG A 185 9.88 4.77 12.89
C ARG A 185 9.71 3.43 12.16
N VAL A 186 9.86 3.42 10.83
CA VAL A 186 9.81 2.17 10.08
C VAL A 186 10.89 1.21 10.56
N GLY A 187 12.14 1.66 10.60
CA GLY A 187 13.26 0.87 11.09
C GLY A 187 13.04 0.35 12.53
N GLN A 188 12.49 1.18 13.41
CA GLN A 188 12.31 0.84 14.83
C GLN A 188 11.12 -0.10 15.09
N HIS A 189 10.03 -0.04 14.29
CA HIS A 189 8.75 -0.62 14.72
C HIS A 189 8.02 -1.45 13.68
N PHE A 190 8.36 -1.38 12.39
CA PHE A 190 7.56 -1.96 11.32
C PHE A 190 8.34 -2.92 10.43
N ASP A 191 7.63 -3.66 9.58
CA ASP A 191 8.17 -4.79 8.83
C ASP A 191 8.49 -4.43 7.37
N GLY A 192 8.12 -3.23 6.93
CA GLY A 192 8.43 -2.74 5.60
C GLY A 192 8.24 -1.24 5.43
N TRP A 193 8.92 -0.69 4.42
CA TRP A 193 8.82 0.69 3.98
C TRP A 193 8.20 0.76 2.59
N PHE A 194 7.14 1.57 2.43
CA PHE A 194 6.31 1.61 1.24
C PHE A 194 6.09 3.06 0.74
N PRO A 195 7.12 3.73 0.21
CA PRO A 195 7.04 5.10 -0.28
C PRO A 195 6.40 5.19 -1.68
N ASN A 196 5.84 6.35 -1.99
CA ASN A 196 5.33 6.70 -3.30
C ASN A 196 6.04 7.91 -3.95
N GLY A 197 7.19 8.33 -3.46
CA GLY A 197 7.81 9.58 -3.85
C GLY A 197 9.34 9.61 -3.66
N ALA A 198 10.08 8.71 -4.31
CA ALA A 198 11.54 8.78 -4.34
C ALA A 198 12.05 8.23 -5.68
N ASP A 199 12.94 8.97 -6.35
CA ASP A 199 13.70 8.42 -7.47
C ASP A 199 14.62 7.26 -6.99
N PRO A 200 15.16 6.40 -7.88
CA PRO A 200 15.95 5.25 -7.47
C PRO A 200 17.15 5.61 -6.58
N ALA A 201 17.83 6.73 -6.82
CA ALA A 201 18.99 7.13 -6.03
C ALA A 201 18.59 7.60 -4.63
N LEU A 202 17.54 8.41 -4.50
CA LEU A 202 16.97 8.80 -3.21
C LEU A 202 16.38 7.59 -2.48
N TYR A 203 15.73 6.68 -3.21
CA TYR A 203 15.21 5.44 -2.67
C TYR A 203 16.30 4.61 -2.00
N ALA A 204 17.43 4.36 -2.70
CA ALA A 204 18.56 3.59 -2.16
C ALA A 204 19.12 4.21 -0.87
N ARG A 205 19.36 5.53 -0.87
CA ARG A 205 19.86 6.25 0.33
C ARG A 205 18.88 6.16 1.50
N THR A 206 17.59 6.31 1.23
CA THR A 206 16.55 6.27 2.27
C THR A 206 16.38 4.87 2.83
N LEU A 207 16.44 3.84 1.98
CA LEU A 207 16.41 2.44 2.40
C LEU A 207 17.61 2.10 3.31
N ALA A 208 18.80 2.60 2.97
CA ALA A 208 19.98 2.45 3.81
C ALA A 208 19.80 3.11 5.19
N ALA A 209 19.32 4.37 5.23
CA ALA A 209 19.04 5.07 6.49
C ALA A 209 17.99 4.36 7.35
N MET A 210 16.97 3.78 6.74
CA MET A 210 15.97 2.96 7.45
C MET A 210 16.60 1.70 8.07
N ARG A 211 17.46 1.02 7.31
CA ARG A 211 18.19 -0.17 7.79
C ARG A 211 19.16 0.18 8.92
N ASP A 212 19.81 1.34 8.88
CA ASP A 212 20.63 1.86 9.98
C ASP A 212 19.78 2.09 11.24
N ALA A 213 18.61 2.71 11.11
CA ALA A 213 17.69 2.91 12.22
C ALA A 213 17.20 1.58 12.82
N ALA A 214 17.00 0.54 12.01
CA ALA A 214 16.65 -0.78 12.48
C ALA A 214 17.79 -1.41 13.29
N ARG A 215 19.01 -1.37 12.78
CA ARG A 215 20.21 -1.87 13.50
C ARG A 215 20.41 -1.15 14.82
N ALA A 216 20.27 0.17 14.82
CA ALA A 216 20.37 0.98 16.05
C ALA A 216 19.29 0.62 17.09
N ALA A 217 18.14 0.10 16.65
CA ALA A 217 17.07 -0.40 17.51
C ALA A 217 17.24 -1.92 17.88
N GLY A 218 18.35 -2.56 17.55
CA GLY A 218 18.61 -3.97 17.80
C GLY A 218 17.76 -4.93 16.94
N ARG A 219 17.21 -4.45 15.80
CA ARG A 219 16.40 -5.28 14.90
C ARG A 219 17.22 -5.78 13.71
N ASP A 220 16.84 -6.96 13.21
CA ASP A 220 17.38 -7.44 11.94
C ASP A 220 16.91 -6.53 10.79
N SER A 221 17.84 -5.79 10.24
CA SER A 221 17.57 -4.86 9.14
C SER A 221 17.26 -5.57 7.80
N ALA A 222 17.65 -6.85 7.65
CA ALA A 222 17.35 -7.64 6.47
C ALA A 222 15.89 -8.13 6.45
N ALA A 223 15.27 -8.26 7.62
CA ALA A 223 13.86 -8.64 7.74
C ALA A 223 12.88 -7.51 7.34
N ILE A 224 13.38 -6.26 7.13
CA ILE A 224 12.53 -5.13 6.75
C ILE A 224 12.46 -5.03 5.23
N THR A 225 11.26 -5.22 4.67
CA THR A 225 11.03 -5.14 3.22
C THR A 225 11.13 -3.71 2.72
N GLY A 226 11.98 -3.47 1.72
CA GLY A 226 11.95 -2.27 0.90
C GLY A 226 10.93 -2.43 -0.22
N ALA A 227 9.81 -1.72 -0.14
CA ALA A 227 8.81 -1.70 -1.19
C ALA A 227 8.77 -0.33 -1.89
N ALA A 228 8.23 -0.27 -3.10
CA ALA A 228 8.02 0.96 -3.85
C ALA A 228 6.61 1.01 -4.42
N TYR A 229 5.98 2.20 -4.42
CA TYR A 229 4.69 2.44 -5.06
C TYR A 229 4.89 3.37 -6.24
N LEU A 230 4.75 2.84 -7.46
CA LEU A 230 5.11 3.50 -8.70
C LEU A 230 3.90 3.62 -9.63
N THR A 231 3.84 4.71 -10.42
CA THR A 231 2.76 4.94 -11.39
C THR A 231 3.29 4.85 -12.81
N LEU A 232 2.61 4.11 -13.68
CA LEU A 232 3.01 3.86 -15.06
C LEU A 232 1.94 4.28 -16.06
N ALA A 233 2.38 4.86 -17.18
CA ALA A 233 1.64 4.98 -18.43
C ALA A 233 2.52 4.43 -19.55
N ILE A 234 2.28 3.18 -19.99
CA ILE A 234 3.11 2.53 -20.99
C ILE A 234 2.45 2.64 -22.36
N ASP A 235 3.17 3.27 -23.31
CA ASP A 235 2.80 3.34 -24.71
C ASP A 235 4.06 3.51 -25.56
N GLU A 236 4.12 2.85 -26.72
CA GLU A 236 5.25 3.00 -27.66
C GLU A 236 5.35 4.43 -28.21
N ASP A 237 4.25 5.15 -28.30
CA ASP A 237 4.21 6.58 -28.53
C ASP A 237 4.39 7.33 -27.19
N ALA A 238 5.56 7.89 -26.96
CA ALA A 238 5.90 8.60 -25.74
C ALA A 238 4.99 9.83 -25.48
N ALA A 239 4.58 10.55 -26.52
CA ALA A 239 3.69 11.70 -26.38
C ALA A 239 2.29 11.27 -25.91
N ARG A 240 1.81 10.13 -26.41
CA ARG A 240 0.55 9.53 -25.98
C ARG A 240 0.61 9.01 -24.54
N ALA A 241 1.74 8.39 -24.18
CA ALA A 241 1.98 7.98 -22.79
C ALA A 241 1.98 9.17 -21.82
N ASP A 242 2.68 10.26 -22.17
CA ASP A 242 2.75 11.48 -21.37
C ASP A 242 1.38 12.16 -21.21
N ALA A 243 0.63 12.30 -22.31
CA ALA A 243 -0.71 12.86 -22.28
C ALA A 243 -1.67 12.03 -21.38
N ARG A 244 -1.56 10.69 -21.45
CA ARG A 244 -2.34 9.79 -20.57
C ARG A 244 -1.96 9.95 -19.10
N MET A 245 -0.67 10.05 -18.79
CA MET A 245 -0.20 10.28 -17.43
C MET A 245 -0.70 11.61 -16.89
N ASP A 246 -0.62 12.68 -17.67
CA ASP A 246 -1.06 14.00 -17.26
C ASP A 246 -2.58 14.04 -17.00
N ALA A 247 -3.37 13.50 -17.92
CA ALA A 247 -4.82 13.39 -17.75
C ALA A 247 -5.20 12.56 -16.50
N PHE A 248 -4.46 11.47 -16.26
CA PHE A 248 -4.64 10.65 -15.07
C PHE A 248 -4.32 11.44 -13.78
N LEU A 249 -3.18 12.10 -13.71
CA LEU A 249 -2.77 12.86 -12.53
C LEU A 249 -3.75 14.00 -12.22
N GLU A 250 -4.18 14.73 -13.24
CA GLU A 250 -5.13 15.83 -13.10
C GLU A 250 -6.49 15.33 -12.60
N SER A 251 -7.06 14.32 -13.25
CA SER A 251 -8.37 13.76 -12.87
C SER A 251 -8.32 13.12 -11.47
N TYR A 252 -7.25 12.36 -11.20
CA TYR A 252 -7.13 11.62 -9.94
C TYR A 252 -6.89 12.52 -8.72
N TYR A 253 -6.14 13.62 -8.86
CA TYR A 253 -5.77 14.49 -7.74
C TYR A 253 -6.47 15.83 -7.72
N GLY A 254 -7.12 16.24 -8.83
CA GLY A 254 -7.70 17.58 -8.96
C GLY A 254 -6.64 18.70 -8.93
N GLN A 255 -5.41 18.39 -9.36
CA GLN A 255 -4.28 19.32 -9.35
C GLN A 255 -3.53 19.23 -10.68
N ARG A 256 -2.83 20.31 -11.03
CA ARG A 256 -2.04 20.39 -12.27
C ARG A 256 -1.02 19.25 -12.36
N PRO A 257 -0.85 18.62 -13.54
CA PRO A 257 0.06 17.49 -13.74
C PRO A 257 1.51 17.79 -13.36
N ASP A 258 2.02 18.98 -13.71
CA ASP A 258 3.39 19.41 -13.41
C ASP A 258 3.69 19.50 -11.91
N VAL A 259 2.69 19.81 -11.09
CA VAL A 259 2.77 19.78 -9.62
C VAL A 259 2.77 18.35 -9.11
N MET A 260 1.90 17.52 -9.69
CA MET A 260 1.76 16.12 -9.24
C MET A 260 2.96 15.25 -9.63
N ARG A 261 3.56 15.46 -10.79
CA ARG A 261 4.80 14.76 -11.22
C ARG A 261 5.98 15.01 -10.28
N LYS A 262 5.99 16.12 -9.54
CA LYS A 262 6.99 16.40 -8.50
C LYS A 262 6.72 15.68 -7.16
N ARG A 263 5.49 15.23 -6.95
CA ARG A 263 5.04 14.60 -5.70
C ARG A 263 4.85 13.08 -5.80
N GLN A 264 4.67 12.60 -7.02
CA GLN A 264 4.43 11.18 -7.30
C GLN A 264 5.53 10.66 -8.20
N VAL A 265 6.07 9.52 -7.86
CA VAL A 265 6.98 8.82 -8.77
C VAL A 265 6.15 8.17 -9.88
N CYS A 266 6.33 8.67 -11.08
CA CYS A 266 5.61 8.19 -12.27
C CYS A 266 6.54 8.12 -13.48
N PHE A 267 6.21 7.20 -14.37
CA PHE A 267 6.88 6.99 -15.65
C PHE A 267 5.84 6.97 -16.77
N ALA A 268 6.15 7.64 -17.88
CA ALA A 268 5.37 7.56 -19.11
C ALA A 268 6.33 7.29 -20.29
N GLY A 269 6.02 6.32 -21.15
CA GLY A 269 6.86 6.00 -22.30
C GLY A 269 6.79 4.55 -22.75
N PRO A 270 7.73 4.12 -23.64
CA PRO A 270 7.78 2.78 -24.22
C PRO A 270 8.03 1.67 -23.21
N ALA A 271 7.59 0.46 -23.54
CA ALA A 271 7.71 -0.73 -22.68
C ALA A 271 9.16 -1.04 -22.27
N ALA A 272 10.12 -0.95 -23.20
CA ALA A 272 11.53 -1.18 -22.89
C ALA A 272 12.07 -0.19 -21.84
N ALA A 273 11.75 1.10 -21.98
CA ALA A 273 12.17 2.12 -21.03
C ALA A 273 11.44 1.97 -19.67
N ALA A 274 10.19 1.51 -19.65
CA ALA A 274 9.46 1.17 -18.41
C ALA A 274 10.15 0.03 -17.67
N ARG A 275 10.55 -1.04 -18.36
CA ARG A 275 11.33 -2.15 -17.81
C ARG A 275 12.64 -1.64 -17.18
N ASP A 276 13.42 -0.85 -17.91
CA ASP A 276 14.71 -0.33 -17.44
C ASP A 276 14.53 0.58 -16.21
N TRP A 277 13.46 1.36 -16.19
CA TRP A 277 13.10 2.19 -15.04
C TRP A 277 12.73 1.35 -13.81
N LEU A 278 11.97 0.26 -13.95
CA LEU A 278 11.66 -0.66 -12.86
C LEU A 278 12.91 -1.41 -12.39
N ALA A 279 13.79 -1.83 -13.31
CA ALA A 279 15.08 -2.45 -12.98
C ALA A 279 15.97 -1.53 -12.15
N ALA A 280 15.92 -0.21 -12.37
CA ALA A 280 16.64 0.77 -11.55
C ALA A 280 16.17 0.77 -10.09
N TYR A 281 14.87 0.55 -9.82
CA TYR A 281 14.36 0.38 -8.44
C TYR A 281 14.79 -0.95 -7.84
N ALA A 282 14.79 -2.02 -8.60
CA ALA A 282 15.31 -3.31 -8.16
C ALA A 282 16.79 -3.20 -7.76
N ALA A 283 17.62 -2.56 -8.61
CA ALA A 283 19.03 -2.28 -8.32
C ALA A 283 19.21 -1.37 -7.10
N ALA A 284 18.29 -0.44 -6.86
CA ALA A 284 18.26 0.41 -5.67
C ALA A 284 17.82 -0.34 -4.39
N GLY A 285 17.48 -1.63 -4.48
CA GLY A 285 17.14 -2.50 -3.36
C GLY A 285 15.64 -2.65 -3.10
N ALA A 286 14.78 -2.26 -4.04
CA ALA A 286 13.35 -2.55 -3.95
C ALA A 286 13.09 -4.04 -4.11
N GLN A 287 12.53 -4.66 -3.07
CA GLN A 287 12.18 -6.07 -3.03
C GLN A 287 10.74 -6.33 -3.47
N HIS A 288 9.90 -5.30 -3.45
CA HIS A 288 8.50 -5.37 -3.84
C HIS A 288 8.06 -4.06 -4.50
N ILE A 289 7.51 -4.12 -5.69
CA ILE A 289 7.09 -2.95 -6.46
C ILE A 289 5.58 -3.04 -6.72
N CYS A 290 4.80 -2.15 -6.12
CA CYS A 290 3.38 -1.98 -6.37
C CYS A 290 3.18 -1.02 -7.55
N LEU A 291 2.55 -1.48 -8.61
CA LEU A 291 2.29 -0.71 -9.82
C LEU A 291 0.86 -0.19 -9.86
N ARG A 292 0.72 1.11 -10.08
CA ARG A 292 -0.53 1.78 -10.45
C ARG A 292 -0.47 2.15 -11.92
N PHE A 293 -1.45 1.75 -12.70
CA PHE A 293 -1.52 2.11 -14.10
C PHE A 293 -2.39 3.35 -14.32
N ALA A 294 -1.94 4.24 -15.18
CA ALA A 294 -2.71 5.40 -15.64
C ALA A 294 -3.62 4.96 -16.81
N GLY A 295 -4.77 4.36 -16.49
CA GLY A 295 -5.71 3.80 -17.48
C GLY A 295 -5.23 2.51 -18.14
N GLU A 296 -5.99 1.98 -19.09
CA GLU A 296 -5.70 0.79 -19.91
C GLU A 296 -5.13 -0.39 -19.11
N HIS A 297 -5.74 -0.68 -17.96
CA HIS A 297 -5.21 -1.62 -16.96
C HIS A 297 -4.83 -2.99 -17.53
N GLU A 298 -5.72 -3.59 -18.32
CA GLU A 298 -5.50 -4.93 -18.88
C GLU A 298 -4.30 -4.95 -19.83
N ARG A 299 -4.23 -3.97 -20.75
CA ARG A 299 -3.11 -3.84 -21.70
C ARG A 299 -1.78 -3.62 -20.97
N GLN A 300 -1.75 -2.73 -19.98
CA GLN A 300 -0.53 -2.45 -19.22
C GLN A 300 -0.10 -3.66 -18.37
N MET A 301 -1.04 -4.42 -17.82
CA MET A 301 -0.73 -5.69 -17.14
C MET A 301 -0.07 -6.69 -18.08
N ASP A 302 -0.57 -6.85 -19.33
CA ASP A 302 0.03 -7.76 -20.30
C ASP A 302 1.45 -7.35 -20.67
N ILE A 303 1.69 -6.05 -20.87
CA ILE A 303 3.04 -5.53 -21.16
C ILE A 303 4.00 -5.83 -20.01
N VAL A 304 3.61 -5.53 -18.78
CA VAL A 304 4.46 -5.76 -17.59
C VAL A 304 4.69 -7.25 -17.37
N ALA A 305 3.67 -8.09 -17.57
CA ALA A 305 3.81 -9.54 -17.47
C ALA A 305 4.84 -10.08 -18.47
N GLY A 306 4.92 -9.47 -19.66
CA GLY A 306 5.86 -9.87 -20.72
C GLY A 306 7.33 -9.68 -20.34
N PHE A 307 7.67 -8.69 -19.52
CA PHE A 307 9.06 -8.40 -19.18
C PHE A 307 9.41 -8.57 -17.68
N ARG A 308 8.45 -8.88 -16.82
CA ARG A 308 8.71 -8.94 -15.37
C ARG A 308 9.78 -9.97 -14.96
N GLY A 309 9.97 -11.02 -15.75
CA GLY A 309 11.01 -12.02 -15.52
C GLY A 309 12.44 -11.53 -15.83
N GLU A 310 12.56 -10.33 -16.38
CA GLU A 310 13.84 -9.68 -16.74
C GLU A 310 14.26 -8.61 -15.69
N LEU A 311 13.49 -8.40 -14.62
CA LEU A 311 13.72 -7.40 -13.58
C LEU A 311 14.67 -7.86 -12.46
#